data_9b74d87004c9dca5af1db4b3d34f7349
#
_entry.id   9b74d87004c9dca5af1db4b3d34f7349
#
_cell.length_a   1.000
_cell.length_b   1.000
_cell.length_c   1.000
_cell.angle_alpha   90.00
_cell.angle_beta   90.00
_cell.angle_gamma   90.00
#
_symmetry.space_group_name_H-M   'P 1'
#
loop_
_entity.id
_entity.type
_entity.pdbx_description
1 polymer ?
#
loop_
_entity_poly.entity_id
_entity_poly.type
_entity_poly.pdbx_seq_one_letter_code
_entity_poly.pdbx_strand_id
1 'polypeptide(L)'
;MIYEPRGRAREYAPLAANLYSGCSHGCKYCYAPAATFKQKDNFHSVVKPRKRALEELEQDAAKLGHSGKRVLLSFTTDPYQPLDEKLGLTRRAIQILHRHGLKVEILTKGGTRAARDFDLLGSGDAFASTLTFLDCDMSREWEPNAADPDDRIAAIREAHARGIPTWVSLEPVIDPRQSLEIIIKTHPYVNLFKVGTLNHHHLTKTIDWRTFGRRAKALLEKLGKDYYIKDDLRAYIA
;
A
#
# COMPACT_ATOMS: atom_id res chain seq x y z
N MET A 1 -13.26 13.95 2.70
CA MET A 1 -12.19 13.26 1.93
C MET A 1 -11.31 12.41 2.85
N ILE A 2 -10.75 12.98 3.93
CA ILE A 2 -10.00 12.24 4.97
C ILE A 2 -10.99 11.51 5.87
N TYR A 3 -10.73 10.25 6.16
CA TYR A 3 -11.59 9.40 7.00
C TYR A 3 -10.79 8.47 7.89
N GLU A 4 -11.39 8.00 8.97
CA GLU A 4 -10.85 6.93 9.80
C GLU A 4 -11.23 5.58 9.20
N PRO A 5 -10.24 4.76 8.79
CA PRO A 5 -10.52 3.42 8.28
C PRO A 5 -11.17 2.54 9.35
N ARG A 6 -12.01 1.60 8.91
CA ARG A 6 -12.67 0.60 9.79
C ARG A 6 -12.17 -0.80 9.48
N GLY A 7 -12.35 -1.71 10.45
CA GLY A 7 -11.94 -3.10 10.30
C GLY A 7 -10.46 -3.23 9.98
N ARG A 8 -10.10 -4.14 9.08
CA ARG A 8 -8.70 -4.46 8.71
C ARG A 8 -7.91 -3.29 8.13
N ALA A 9 -8.58 -2.32 7.51
CA ALA A 9 -7.91 -1.14 6.98
C ALA A 9 -7.29 -0.28 8.09
N ARG A 10 -7.85 -0.31 9.31
CA ARG A 10 -7.32 0.42 10.47
C ARG A 10 -5.92 -0.05 10.90
N GLU A 11 -5.56 -1.30 10.59
CA GLU A 11 -4.22 -1.85 10.87
C GLU A 11 -3.11 -1.21 10.02
N TYR A 12 -3.48 -0.50 8.95
CA TYR A 12 -2.54 0.21 8.10
C TYR A 12 -2.25 1.62 8.58
N ALA A 13 -3.29 2.39 8.85
CA ALA A 13 -3.14 3.78 9.25
C ALA A 13 -4.38 4.30 10.00
N PRO A 14 -4.22 5.30 10.89
CA PRO A 14 -5.34 5.90 11.62
C PRO A 14 -6.25 6.75 10.72
N LEU A 15 -5.70 7.36 9.68
CA LEU A 15 -6.42 8.18 8.70
C LEU A 15 -6.06 7.76 7.28
N ALA A 16 -7.00 7.93 6.36
CA ALA A 16 -6.78 7.67 4.95
C ALA A 16 -7.56 8.63 4.05
N ALA A 17 -7.08 8.78 2.82
CA ALA A 17 -7.78 9.49 1.75
C ALA A 17 -7.64 8.74 0.42
N ASN A 18 -8.69 8.76 -0.40
CA ASN A 18 -8.68 8.18 -1.74
C ASN A 18 -8.97 9.28 -2.77
N LEU A 19 -7.98 9.62 -3.58
CA LEU A 19 -8.09 10.72 -4.56
C LEU A 19 -8.88 10.33 -5.81
N TYR A 20 -8.89 9.05 -6.12
CA TYR A 20 -9.51 8.49 -7.32
C TYR A 20 -10.71 7.61 -7.00
N SER A 21 -11.52 7.39 -8.02
CA SER A 21 -12.57 6.38 -8.08
C SER A 21 -12.22 5.40 -9.18
N GLY A 22 -12.02 4.13 -8.82
CA GLY A 22 -11.47 3.11 -9.69
C GLY A 22 -9.94 3.03 -9.61
N CYS A 23 -9.39 1.91 -10.10
CA CYS A 23 -7.96 1.64 -10.15
C CYS A 23 -7.65 0.76 -11.36
N SER A 24 -6.80 1.25 -12.26
CA SER A 24 -6.48 0.57 -13.52
C SER A 24 -5.51 -0.61 -13.35
N HIS A 25 -4.96 -0.87 -12.16
CA HIS A 25 -4.05 -2.00 -11.95
C HIS A 25 -4.69 -3.37 -12.20
N GLY A 26 -6.02 -3.51 -12.05
CA GLY A 26 -6.75 -4.70 -12.45
C GLY A 26 -6.48 -5.96 -11.63
N CYS A 27 -5.97 -5.84 -10.41
CA CYS A 27 -5.58 -6.99 -9.59
C CYS A 27 -6.71 -8.00 -9.44
N LYS A 28 -6.43 -9.30 -9.66
CA LYS A 28 -7.43 -10.37 -9.60
C LYS A 28 -8.07 -10.52 -8.21
N TYR A 29 -7.31 -10.28 -7.16
CA TYR A 29 -7.72 -10.35 -5.76
C TYR A 29 -8.31 -9.05 -5.20
N CYS A 30 -8.52 -8.02 -6.03
CA CYS A 30 -8.91 -6.70 -5.54
C CYS A 30 -10.25 -6.71 -4.80
N TYR A 31 -10.24 -6.27 -3.55
CA TYR A 31 -11.43 -6.14 -2.72
C TYR A 31 -12.20 -4.82 -2.95
N ALA A 32 -11.53 -3.83 -3.55
CA ALA A 32 -12.07 -2.48 -3.66
C ALA A 32 -13.36 -2.36 -4.48
N PRO A 33 -13.59 -3.14 -5.53
CA PRO A 33 -14.89 -3.15 -6.21
C PRO A 33 -16.04 -3.46 -5.26
N ALA A 34 -15.93 -4.53 -4.48
CA ALA A 34 -16.97 -4.92 -3.50
C ALA A 34 -17.11 -3.86 -2.39
N ALA A 35 -16.02 -3.35 -1.84
CA ALA A 35 -16.02 -2.33 -0.80
C ALA A 35 -16.60 -0.98 -1.26
N THR A 36 -16.64 -0.72 -2.57
CA THR A 36 -17.19 0.51 -3.16
C THR A 36 -18.52 0.30 -3.90
N PHE A 37 -19.11 -0.89 -3.76
CA PHE A 37 -20.37 -1.29 -4.40
C PHE A 37 -20.35 -1.13 -5.93
N LYS A 38 -19.21 -1.45 -6.56
CA LYS A 38 -19.02 -1.38 -8.01
C LYS A 38 -18.80 -2.75 -8.62
N GLN A 39 -19.25 -2.93 -9.84
CA GLN A 39 -18.87 -4.09 -10.63
C GLN A 39 -17.38 -4.07 -10.93
N LYS A 40 -16.71 -5.23 -10.88
CA LYS A 40 -15.27 -5.36 -10.97
C LYS A 40 -14.72 -4.76 -12.27
N ASP A 41 -15.32 -5.06 -13.40
CA ASP A 41 -14.86 -4.58 -14.70
C ASP A 41 -14.98 -3.04 -14.80
N ASN A 42 -16.10 -2.47 -14.37
CA ASN A 42 -16.30 -1.02 -14.32
C ASN A 42 -15.32 -0.34 -13.37
N PHE A 43 -14.98 -0.97 -12.25
CA PHE A 43 -14.05 -0.40 -11.29
C PHE A 43 -12.65 -0.28 -11.89
N HIS A 44 -12.22 -1.26 -12.69
CA HIS A 44 -10.88 -1.29 -13.26
C HIS A 44 -10.77 -0.55 -14.60
N SER A 45 -11.85 -0.45 -15.36
CA SER A 45 -11.85 0.23 -16.67
C SER A 45 -12.20 1.73 -16.58
N VAL A 46 -13.03 2.14 -15.61
CA VAL A 46 -13.47 3.53 -15.47
C VAL A 46 -12.78 4.18 -14.27
N VAL A 47 -11.62 4.74 -14.54
CA VAL A 47 -10.83 5.46 -13.52
C VAL A 47 -10.95 6.96 -13.72
N LYS A 48 -11.25 7.67 -12.64
CA LYS A 48 -11.39 9.13 -12.67
C LYS A 48 -11.06 9.75 -11.30
N PRO A 49 -10.68 11.03 -11.28
CA PRO A 49 -10.58 11.78 -10.02
C PRO A 49 -11.92 11.76 -9.28
N ARG A 50 -11.89 11.73 -7.97
CA ARG A 50 -13.09 12.01 -7.18
C ARG A 50 -13.47 13.48 -7.36
N LYS A 51 -14.77 13.71 -7.42
CA LYS A 51 -15.28 15.09 -7.56
C LYS A 51 -14.78 15.92 -6.36
N ARG A 52 -14.23 17.10 -6.65
CA ARG A 52 -13.70 18.05 -5.65
C ARG A 52 -12.64 17.44 -4.71
N ALA A 53 -11.86 16.46 -5.17
CA ALA A 53 -10.95 15.69 -4.34
C ALA A 53 -9.99 16.57 -3.52
N LEU A 54 -9.33 17.53 -4.16
CA LEU A 54 -8.35 18.40 -3.49
C LEU A 54 -9.02 19.45 -2.60
N GLU A 55 -10.17 19.98 -3.00
CA GLU A 55 -10.92 20.95 -2.20
C GLU A 55 -11.44 20.32 -0.90
N GLU A 56 -12.02 19.12 -0.98
CA GLU A 56 -12.47 18.39 0.20
C GLU A 56 -11.27 17.94 1.08
N LEU A 57 -10.14 17.56 0.45
CA LEU A 57 -8.92 17.23 1.17
C LEU A 57 -8.39 18.44 1.96
N GLU A 58 -8.37 19.63 1.34
CA GLU A 58 -7.96 20.88 1.97
C GLU A 58 -8.83 21.21 3.19
N GLN A 59 -10.17 21.11 3.02
CA GLN A 59 -11.12 21.40 4.11
C GLN A 59 -10.95 20.43 5.29
N ASP A 60 -10.74 19.13 5.01
CA ASP A 60 -10.58 18.14 6.07
C ASP A 60 -9.20 18.25 6.73
N ALA A 61 -8.15 18.54 5.95
CA ALA A 61 -6.81 18.79 6.47
C ALA A 61 -6.78 20.00 7.40
N ALA A 62 -7.46 21.09 7.04
CA ALA A 62 -7.59 22.29 7.88
C ALA A 62 -8.26 21.98 9.23
N LYS A 63 -9.31 21.14 9.25
CA LYS A 63 -9.99 20.73 10.50
C LYS A 63 -9.10 19.89 11.41
N LEU A 64 -8.27 19.04 10.81
CA LEU A 64 -7.33 18.19 11.56
C LEU A 64 -6.10 18.94 12.05
N GLY A 65 -5.76 20.02 11.44
CA GLY A 65 -4.68 21.00 11.62
C GLY A 65 -3.55 20.58 12.55
N HIS A 66 -2.32 20.72 12.15
CA HIS A 66 -1.09 20.51 12.93
C HIS A 66 -1.07 19.36 13.96
N SER A 67 -1.97 18.35 13.78
CA SER A 67 -2.08 17.22 14.70
C SER A 67 -0.90 16.24 14.58
N GLY A 68 -0.07 16.39 13.55
CA GLY A 68 1.03 15.46 13.23
C GLY A 68 0.56 14.06 12.84
N LYS A 69 -0.77 13.85 12.69
CA LYS A 69 -1.32 12.55 12.29
C LYS A 69 -0.92 12.21 10.86
N ARG A 70 -0.72 10.92 10.61
CA ARG A 70 -0.37 10.40 9.30
C ARG A 70 -1.62 10.01 8.52
N VAL A 71 -1.70 10.41 7.24
CA VAL A 71 -2.80 10.10 6.33
C VAL A 71 -2.29 9.16 5.25
N LEU A 72 -2.88 7.98 5.13
CA LEU A 72 -2.54 7.01 4.07
C LEU A 72 -3.19 7.40 2.74
N LEU A 73 -2.40 7.44 1.71
CA LEU A 73 -2.79 7.49 0.30
C LEU A 73 -2.43 6.14 -0.35
N SER A 74 -3.29 5.22 -0.68
CA SER A 74 -4.75 5.14 -0.59
C SER A 74 -5.16 3.68 -0.29
N PHE A 75 -6.45 3.42 0.03
CA PHE A 75 -6.94 2.05 0.25
C PHE A 75 -7.69 1.46 -0.93
N THR A 76 -8.68 2.18 -1.45
CA THR A 76 -9.58 1.64 -2.49
C THR A 76 -9.13 1.96 -3.90
N THR A 77 -7.99 2.62 -4.04
CA THR A 77 -7.37 2.97 -5.33
C THR A 77 -5.86 3.03 -5.15
N ASP A 78 -5.11 3.25 -6.22
CA ASP A 78 -3.67 3.46 -6.13
C ASP A 78 -3.34 4.92 -6.42
N PRO A 79 -2.54 5.60 -5.57
CA PRO A 79 -2.18 7.00 -5.77
C PRO A 79 -1.27 7.23 -6.98
N TYR A 80 -0.51 6.22 -7.40
CA TYR A 80 0.41 6.30 -8.54
C TYR A 80 0.01 5.40 -9.72
N GLN A 81 -1.32 5.19 -9.90
CA GLN A 81 -1.80 4.57 -11.12
C GLN A 81 -1.53 5.47 -12.35
N PRO A 82 -1.49 4.93 -13.60
CA PRO A 82 -1.09 5.70 -14.79
C PRO A 82 -1.83 7.03 -14.98
N LEU A 83 -3.09 7.16 -14.57
CA LEU A 83 -3.83 8.42 -14.67
C LEU A 83 -3.20 9.54 -13.84
N ASP A 84 -2.55 9.22 -12.71
CA ASP A 84 -1.95 10.23 -11.85
C ASP A 84 -0.68 10.86 -12.47
N GLU A 85 -0.02 10.19 -13.41
CA GLU A 85 1.10 10.78 -14.15
C GLU A 85 0.66 12.02 -14.95
N LYS A 86 -0.57 11.99 -15.48
CA LYS A 86 -1.16 13.11 -16.24
C LYS A 86 -1.74 14.20 -15.34
N LEU A 87 -2.32 13.80 -14.21
CA LEU A 87 -3.12 14.72 -13.38
C LEU A 87 -2.35 15.30 -12.20
N GLY A 88 -1.33 14.60 -11.69
CA GLY A 88 -0.51 15.04 -10.55
C GLY A 88 -1.31 15.28 -9.27
N LEU A 89 -2.42 14.57 -9.07
CA LEU A 89 -3.26 14.77 -7.89
C LEU A 89 -2.55 14.35 -6.61
N THR A 90 -1.77 13.27 -6.67
CA THR A 90 -1.05 12.76 -5.52
C THR A 90 -0.03 13.78 -5.01
N ARG A 91 0.75 14.39 -5.91
CA ARG A 91 1.69 15.46 -5.55
C ARG A 91 0.98 16.62 -4.84
N ARG A 92 -0.13 17.10 -5.40
CA ARG A 92 -0.90 18.20 -4.81
C ARG A 92 -1.53 17.81 -3.48
N ALA A 93 -1.98 16.56 -3.32
CA ALA A 93 -2.51 16.06 -2.06
C ALA A 93 -1.43 16.04 -0.96
N ILE A 94 -0.21 15.59 -1.26
CA ILE A 94 0.94 15.62 -0.34
C ILE A 94 1.20 17.07 0.12
N GLN A 95 1.27 18.00 -0.82
CA GLN A 95 1.48 19.43 -0.51
C GLN A 95 0.39 20.03 0.39
N ILE A 96 -0.87 19.65 0.15
CA ILE A 96 -1.99 20.06 1.00
C ILE A 96 -1.82 19.53 2.42
N LEU A 97 -1.59 18.21 2.56
CA LEU A 97 -1.43 17.58 3.87
C LEU A 97 -0.29 18.20 4.68
N HIS A 98 0.87 18.42 4.06
CA HIS A 98 2.03 19.03 4.69
C HIS A 98 1.77 20.48 5.11
N ARG A 99 1.09 21.27 4.28
CA ARG A 99 0.73 22.67 4.59
C ARG A 99 -0.10 22.79 5.87
N HIS A 100 -0.90 21.75 6.18
CA HIS A 100 -1.69 21.66 7.40
C HIS A 100 -1.00 20.86 8.53
N GLY A 101 0.31 20.59 8.41
CA GLY A 101 1.07 19.89 9.45
C GLY A 101 0.69 18.42 9.63
N LEU A 102 0.02 17.82 8.66
CA LEU A 102 -0.25 16.39 8.60
C LEU A 102 0.91 15.67 7.91
N LYS A 103 1.12 14.40 8.27
CA LYS A 103 2.12 13.54 7.65
C LYS A 103 1.49 12.62 6.63
N VAL A 104 2.28 12.14 5.69
CA VAL A 104 1.81 11.30 4.59
C VAL A 104 2.36 9.88 4.71
N GLU A 105 1.52 8.92 4.44
CA GLU A 105 1.90 7.52 4.25
C GLU A 105 1.43 7.08 2.86
N ILE A 106 2.37 6.70 2.01
CA ILE A 106 2.08 6.20 0.66
C ILE A 106 2.06 4.67 0.70
N LEU A 107 1.03 4.07 0.10
CA LEU A 107 1.01 2.65 -0.22
C LEU A 107 0.62 2.46 -1.67
N THR A 108 1.52 1.90 -2.47
CA THR A 108 1.32 1.82 -3.92
C THR A 108 1.85 0.51 -4.54
N LYS A 109 1.33 0.16 -5.70
CA LYS A 109 1.89 -0.79 -6.66
C LYS A 109 2.41 -0.07 -7.92
N GLY A 110 2.55 1.24 -7.85
CA GLY A 110 2.97 2.09 -8.96
C GLY A 110 4.47 2.06 -9.27
N GLY A 111 5.29 1.43 -8.40
CA GLY A 111 6.73 1.37 -8.60
C GLY A 111 7.40 2.74 -8.62
N THR A 112 8.38 2.91 -9.49
CA THR A 112 9.18 4.14 -9.63
C THR A 112 8.39 5.35 -10.11
N ARG A 113 7.15 5.19 -10.58
CA ARG A 113 6.25 6.34 -10.81
C ARG A 113 6.09 7.24 -9.58
N ALA A 114 6.24 6.64 -8.37
CA ALA A 114 6.15 7.38 -7.12
C ALA A 114 7.39 8.25 -6.84
N ALA A 115 8.54 7.94 -7.41
CA ALA A 115 9.81 8.62 -7.13
C ALA A 115 9.79 10.11 -7.51
N ARG A 116 8.93 10.51 -8.43
CA ARG A 116 8.74 11.92 -8.82
C ARG A 116 8.29 12.83 -7.66
N ASP A 117 7.71 12.26 -6.60
CA ASP A 117 7.19 13.00 -5.45
C ASP A 117 8.02 12.78 -4.18
N PHE A 118 9.13 12.04 -4.24
CA PHE A 118 10.01 11.79 -3.09
C PHE A 118 10.71 13.05 -2.59
N ASP A 119 10.81 14.09 -3.40
CA ASP A 119 11.28 15.42 -2.99
C ASP A 119 10.37 16.09 -1.94
N LEU A 120 9.11 15.67 -1.86
CA LEU A 120 8.15 16.17 -0.88
C LEU A 120 8.17 15.37 0.43
N LEU A 121 8.67 14.13 0.44
CA LEU A 121 8.60 13.24 1.60
C LEU A 121 9.83 13.38 2.49
N GLY A 122 9.62 13.35 3.80
CA GLY A 122 10.68 13.44 4.80
C GLY A 122 10.58 12.33 5.86
N SER A 123 11.40 12.45 6.91
CA SER A 123 11.47 11.46 8.00
C SER A 123 10.16 11.31 8.79
N GLY A 124 9.26 12.27 8.69
CA GLY A 124 7.93 12.19 9.30
C GLY A 124 6.91 11.40 8.50
N ASP A 125 7.14 11.26 7.20
CA ASP A 125 6.30 10.54 6.26
C ASP A 125 6.69 9.05 6.19
N ALA A 126 6.06 8.31 5.28
CA ALA A 126 6.47 6.96 4.96
C ALA A 126 6.10 6.58 3.52
N PHE A 127 6.94 5.78 2.89
CA PHE A 127 6.68 5.19 1.60
C PHE A 127 6.60 3.68 1.69
N ALA A 128 5.59 3.10 1.07
CA ALA A 128 5.42 1.66 1.03
C ALA A 128 5.01 1.15 -0.34
N SER A 129 5.38 -0.09 -0.58
CA SER A 129 4.85 -0.85 -1.70
C SER A 129 4.22 -2.16 -1.24
N THR A 130 3.16 -2.57 -1.92
CA THR A 130 2.67 -3.93 -1.80
C THR A 130 3.52 -4.83 -2.69
N LEU A 131 4.10 -5.87 -2.12
CA LEU A 131 4.86 -6.90 -2.82
C LEU A 131 4.19 -8.25 -2.60
N THR A 132 3.52 -8.75 -3.63
CA THR A 132 2.81 -10.04 -3.61
C THR A 132 3.69 -11.15 -4.19
N PHE A 133 4.52 -10.81 -5.17
CA PHE A 133 5.40 -11.72 -5.92
C PHE A 133 6.79 -11.13 -6.11
N LEU A 134 7.77 -12.01 -6.37
CA LEU A 134 9.06 -11.69 -7.01
C LEU A 134 9.07 -12.13 -8.47
N ASP A 135 8.31 -13.16 -8.79
CA ASP A 135 8.15 -13.66 -10.15
C ASP A 135 7.31 -12.67 -10.97
N CYS A 136 7.90 -12.17 -12.07
CA CYS A 136 7.26 -11.16 -12.92
C CYS A 136 6.06 -11.73 -13.68
N ASP A 137 6.08 -12.99 -14.10
CA ASP A 137 4.99 -13.58 -14.87
C ASP A 137 3.78 -13.83 -13.95
N MET A 138 4.00 -14.34 -12.74
CA MET A 138 2.95 -14.41 -11.72
C MET A 138 2.42 -13.03 -11.35
N SER A 139 3.29 -12.04 -11.20
CA SER A 139 2.87 -10.68 -10.91
C SER A 139 1.97 -10.12 -12.01
N ARG A 140 2.36 -10.25 -13.27
CA ARG A 140 1.55 -9.81 -14.42
C ARG A 140 0.23 -10.56 -14.54
N GLU A 141 0.23 -11.84 -14.22
CA GLU A 141 -1.01 -12.63 -14.21
C GLU A 141 -2.01 -12.12 -13.17
N TRP A 142 -1.54 -11.80 -11.96
CA TRP A 142 -2.40 -11.41 -10.83
C TRP A 142 -2.63 -9.91 -10.70
N GLU A 143 -1.71 -9.09 -11.18
CA GLU A 143 -1.67 -7.62 -11.07
C GLU A 143 -1.33 -6.98 -12.43
N PRO A 144 -2.13 -7.22 -13.49
CA PRO A 144 -1.71 -7.07 -14.89
C PRO A 144 -1.23 -5.69 -15.31
N ASN A 145 -1.64 -4.62 -14.64
CA ASN A 145 -1.27 -3.25 -14.96
C ASN A 145 -0.55 -2.53 -13.80
N ALA A 146 -0.14 -3.26 -12.78
CA ALA A 146 0.73 -2.73 -11.74
C ALA A 146 2.19 -2.72 -12.22
N ALA A 147 3.07 -1.99 -11.55
CA ALA A 147 4.50 -2.05 -11.85
C ALA A 147 5.07 -3.45 -11.54
N ASP A 148 6.06 -3.88 -12.29
CA ASP A 148 6.74 -5.15 -12.02
C ASP A 148 7.38 -5.17 -10.61
N PRO A 149 7.57 -6.36 -10.00
CA PRO A 149 8.12 -6.46 -8.64
C PRO A 149 9.47 -5.75 -8.47
N ASP A 150 10.39 -5.89 -9.43
CA ASP A 150 11.71 -5.25 -9.35
C ASP A 150 11.61 -3.71 -9.41
N ASP A 151 10.67 -3.16 -10.17
CA ASP A 151 10.42 -1.73 -10.21
C ASP A 151 9.85 -1.20 -8.88
N ARG A 152 8.94 -1.97 -8.24
CA ARG A 152 8.45 -1.63 -6.88
C ARG A 152 9.57 -1.68 -5.84
N ILE A 153 10.47 -2.67 -5.95
CA ILE A 153 11.64 -2.80 -5.08
C ILE A 153 12.61 -1.63 -5.32
N ALA A 154 12.82 -1.23 -6.57
CA ALA A 154 13.65 -0.07 -6.90
C ALA A 154 13.11 1.22 -6.25
N ALA A 155 11.80 1.44 -6.30
CA ALA A 155 11.16 2.58 -5.64
C ALA A 155 11.38 2.59 -4.12
N ILE A 156 11.24 1.44 -3.45
CA ILE A 156 11.50 1.31 -2.00
C ILE A 156 12.98 1.63 -1.69
N ARG A 157 13.90 1.08 -2.49
CA ARG A 157 15.34 1.32 -2.31
C ARG A 157 15.67 2.80 -2.46
N GLU A 158 15.09 3.47 -3.47
CA GLU A 158 15.29 4.90 -3.69
C GLU A 158 14.73 5.73 -2.54
N ALA A 159 13.52 5.43 -2.06
CA ALA A 159 12.93 6.09 -0.89
C ALA A 159 13.83 5.95 0.35
N HIS A 160 14.32 4.73 0.62
CA HIS A 160 15.23 4.46 1.73
C HIS A 160 16.54 5.25 1.60
N ALA A 161 17.14 5.29 0.41
CA ALA A 161 18.37 6.05 0.16
C ALA A 161 18.20 7.56 0.36
N ARG A 162 16.99 8.08 0.22
CA ARG A 162 16.62 9.49 0.52
C ARG A 162 16.26 9.73 2.00
N GLY A 163 16.37 8.71 2.87
CA GLY A 163 16.03 8.83 4.29
C GLY A 163 14.52 8.84 4.59
N ILE A 164 13.69 8.47 3.63
CA ILE A 164 12.25 8.32 3.82
C ILE A 164 12.00 6.97 4.52
N PRO A 165 11.26 6.91 5.65
CA PRO A 165 10.85 5.66 6.26
C PRO A 165 10.10 4.76 5.29
N THR A 166 10.52 3.50 5.18
CA THR A 166 9.98 2.56 4.21
C THR A 166 9.30 1.37 4.87
N TRP A 167 8.24 0.87 4.25
CA TRP A 167 7.66 -0.39 4.67
C TRP A 167 7.09 -1.19 3.49
N VAL A 168 6.92 -2.49 3.72
CA VAL A 168 6.37 -3.41 2.73
C VAL A 168 5.08 -4.03 3.26
N SER A 169 4.05 -4.03 2.43
CA SER A 169 2.83 -4.82 2.64
C SER A 169 2.97 -6.17 1.93
N LEU A 170 3.04 -7.24 2.72
CA LEU A 170 2.91 -8.62 2.27
C LEU A 170 1.45 -9.06 2.45
N GLU A 171 0.55 -8.40 1.72
CA GLU A 171 -0.88 -8.71 1.67
C GLU A 171 -1.46 -8.25 0.32
N PRO A 172 -2.08 -9.18 -0.44
CA PRO A 172 -2.29 -10.56 -0.07
C PRO A 172 -1.04 -11.44 -0.22
N VAL A 173 -0.97 -12.50 0.59
CA VAL A 173 -0.02 -13.59 0.41
C VAL A 173 -0.68 -14.67 -0.46
N ILE A 174 -0.15 -14.88 -1.66
CA ILE A 174 -0.65 -15.89 -2.62
C ILE A 174 0.33 -17.07 -2.68
N ASP A 175 1.63 -16.77 -2.73
CA ASP A 175 2.70 -17.74 -2.59
C ASP A 175 3.51 -17.43 -1.31
N PRO A 176 3.33 -18.22 -0.24
CA PRO A 176 4.09 -18.06 1.00
C PRO A 176 5.61 -18.09 0.83
N ARG A 177 6.12 -18.89 -0.14
CA ARG A 177 7.56 -19.00 -0.40
C ARG A 177 8.08 -17.67 -0.94
N GLN A 178 7.45 -17.11 -1.96
CA GLN A 178 7.84 -15.82 -2.51
C GLN A 178 7.74 -14.69 -1.47
N SER A 179 6.72 -14.72 -0.60
CA SER A 179 6.61 -13.73 0.49
C SER A 179 7.81 -13.77 1.45
N LEU A 180 8.33 -14.95 1.79
CA LEU A 180 9.56 -15.08 2.59
C LEU A 180 10.79 -14.61 1.82
N GLU A 181 10.89 -14.92 0.53
CA GLU A 181 11.97 -14.46 -0.35
C GLU A 181 11.96 -12.92 -0.50
N ILE A 182 10.77 -12.28 -0.55
CA ILE A 182 10.64 -10.82 -0.53
C ILE A 182 11.26 -10.24 0.73
N ILE A 183 10.99 -10.81 1.91
CA ILE A 183 11.61 -10.35 3.17
C ILE A 183 13.14 -10.42 3.05
N ILE A 184 13.68 -11.56 2.60
CA ILE A 184 15.13 -11.75 2.45
C ILE A 184 15.72 -10.75 1.46
N LYS A 185 15.06 -10.50 0.32
CA LYS A 185 15.56 -9.61 -0.73
C LYS A 185 15.51 -8.14 -0.31
N THR A 186 14.51 -7.75 0.51
CA THR A 186 14.22 -6.33 0.75
C THR A 186 14.60 -5.82 2.14
N HIS A 187 14.91 -6.70 3.10
CA HIS A 187 15.21 -6.28 4.48
C HIS A 187 16.29 -5.19 4.63
N PRO A 188 17.32 -5.05 3.77
CA PRO A 188 18.35 -4.04 4.00
C PRO A 188 17.81 -2.60 3.88
N TYR A 189 16.73 -2.39 3.14
CA TYR A 189 16.15 -1.06 2.86
C TYR A 189 14.67 -0.94 3.23
N VAL A 190 14.16 -1.86 4.04
CA VAL A 190 12.79 -1.82 4.60
C VAL A 190 12.87 -1.71 6.12
N ASN A 191 12.17 -0.70 6.67
CA ASN A 191 12.11 -0.48 8.11
C ASN A 191 11.06 -1.37 8.77
N LEU A 192 9.88 -1.52 8.16
CA LEU A 192 8.75 -2.25 8.73
C LEU A 192 8.11 -3.21 7.70
N PHE A 193 7.78 -4.42 8.11
CA PHE A 193 6.99 -5.37 7.32
C PHE A 193 5.60 -5.55 7.91
N LYS A 194 4.55 -5.34 7.11
CA LYS A 194 3.18 -5.69 7.47
C LYS A 194 2.79 -6.99 6.75
N VAL A 195 2.52 -8.04 7.51
CA VAL A 195 2.29 -9.39 6.98
C VAL A 195 0.86 -9.83 7.28
N GLY A 196 0.09 -10.13 6.24
CA GLY A 196 -1.30 -10.58 6.35
C GLY A 196 -1.56 -11.90 5.64
N THR A 197 -2.81 -12.13 5.29
CA THR A 197 -3.26 -13.34 4.59
C THR A 197 -3.77 -13.00 3.18
N LEU A 198 -4.30 -13.99 2.48
CA LEU A 198 -5.15 -13.81 1.31
C LEU A 198 -6.61 -13.84 1.76
N ASN A 199 -7.36 -12.77 1.48
CA ASN A 199 -8.75 -12.65 1.88
C ASN A 199 -9.70 -12.77 0.68
N HIS A 200 -10.91 -13.31 0.93
CA HIS A 200 -12.00 -13.40 -0.05
C HIS A 200 -11.63 -14.16 -1.34
N HIS A 201 -10.72 -15.13 -1.26
CA HIS A 201 -10.30 -15.95 -2.38
C HIS A 201 -10.23 -17.43 -1.99
N HIS A 202 -10.59 -18.34 -2.92
CA HIS A 202 -10.63 -19.79 -2.63
C HIS A 202 -9.28 -20.37 -2.21
N LEU A 203 -8.17 -19.86 -2.74
CA LEU A 203 -6.82 -20.29 -2.39
C LEU A 203 -6.47 -20.05 -0.91
N THR A 204 -7.23 -19.24 -0.18
CA THR A 204 -7.04 -19.06 1.27
C THR A 204 -7.08 -20.40 2.02
N LYS A 205 -7.86 -21.36 1.53
CA LYS A 205 -8.01 -22.68 2.14
C LYS A 205 -6.87 -23.65 1.85
N THR A 206 -6.02 -23.35 0.86
CA THR A 206 -4.91 -24.23 0.44
C THR A 206 -3.58 -23.85 1.08
N ILE A 207 -3.51 -22.71 1.74
CA ILE A 207 -2.28 -22.20 2.35
C ILE A 207 -2.24 -22.59 3.84
N ASP A 208 -1.12 -23.17 4.27
CA ASP A 208 -0.85 -23.39 5.70
C ASP A 208 -0.40 -22.07 6.36
N TRP A 209 -1.40 -21.30 6.83
CA TRP A 209 -1.19 -20.01 7.46
C TRP A 209 -0.39 -20.09 8.74
N ARG A 210 -0.52 -21.19 9.50
CA ARG A 210 0.22 -21.39 10.75
C ARG A 210 1.71 -21.51 10.47
N THR A 211 2.09 -22.38 9.56
CA THR A 211 3.49 -22.56 9.18
C THR A 211 4.06 -21.30 8.54
N PHE A 212 3.32 -20.66 7.61
CA PHE A 212 3.75 -19.41 6.99
C PHE A 212 3.97 -18.31 8.02
N GLY A 213 2.98 -18.04 8.86
CA GLY A 213 3.04 -16.94 9.83
C GLY A 213 4.19 -17.12 10.84
N ARG A 214 4.40 -18.36 11.33
CA ARG A 214 5.54 -18.66 12.23
C ARG A 214 6.89 -18.45 11.55
N ARG A 215 7.03 -18.91 10.30
CA ARG A 215 8.27 -18.73 9.52
C ARG A 215 8.54 -17.26 9.21
N ALA A 216 7.53 -16.50 8.80
CA ALA A 216 7.67 -15.07 8.53
C ALA A 216 8.08 -14.31 9.79
N LYS A 217 7.42 -14.56 10.92
CA LYS A 217 7.78 -13.96 12.22
C LYS A 217 9.21 -14.28 12.62
N ALA A 218 9.60 -15.56 12.64
CA ALA A 218 10.94 -16.00 13.02
C ALA A 218 12.03 -15.41 12.09
N LEU A 219 11.74 -15.29 10.79
CA LEU A 219 12.64 -14.68 9.82
C LEU A 219 12.84 -13.18 10.11
N LEU A 220 11.78 -12.44 10.36
CA LEU A 220 11.84 -11.01 10.66
C LEU A 220 12.57 -10.73 11.98
N GLU A 221 12.32 -11.55 13.02
CA GLU A 221 13.05 -11.50 14.30
C GLU A 221 14.54 -11.78 14.10
N LYS A 222 14.89 -12.82 13.33
CA LYS A 222 16.28 -13.15 13.01
C LYS A 222 17.00 -12.01 12.27
N LEU A 223 16.28 -11.29 11.41
CA LEU A 223 16.83 -10.16 10.65
C LEU A 223 16.81 -8.83 11.44
N GLY A 224 16.28 -8.82 12.67
CA GLY A 224 16.16 -7.62 13.50
C GLY A 224 15.26 -6.55 12.88
N LYS A 225 14.16 -6.95 12.20
CA LYS A 225 13.27 -6.03 11.51
C LYS A 225 11.99 -5.78 12.30
N ASP A 226 11.52 -4.54 12.29
CA ASP A 226 10.19 -4.22 12.79
C ASP A 226 9.15 -4.90 11.91
N TYR A 227 8.11 -5.44 12.55
CA TYR A 227 7.03 -6.10 11.84
C TYR A 227 5.69 -5.94 12.54
N TYR A 228 4.63 -6.01 11.75
CA TYR A 228 3.26 -6.11 12.19
C TYR A 228 2.59 -7.32 11.54
N ILE A 229 2.32 -8.35 12.35
CA ILE A 229 1.51 -9.47 11.89
C ILE A 229 0.04 -9.07 12.03
N LYS A 230 -0.67 -9.00 10.93
CA LYS A 230 -2.06 -8.59 10.91
C LYS A 230 -2.95 -9.58 11.65
N ASP A 231 -4.05 -9.10 12.20
CA ASP A 231 -4.91 -9.89 13.11
C ASP A 231 -5.41 -11.19 12.49
N ASP A 232 -5.74 -11.18 11.19
CA ASP A 232 -6.15 -12.38 10.46
C ASP A 232 -5.05 -13.46 10.41
N LEU A 233 -3.78 -13.09 10.21
CA LEU A 233 -2.67 -14.03 10.25
C LEU A 233 -2.29 -14.39 11.70
N ARG A 234 -2.37 -13.42 12.60
CA ARG A 234 -2.08 -13.62 14.05
C ARG A 234 -2.96 -14.72 14.65
N ALA A 235 -4.22 -14.78 14.26
CA ALA A 235 -5.16 -15.81 14.71
C ALA A 235 -4.69 -17.26 14.41
N TYR A 236 -3.86 -17.47 13.41
CA TYR A 236 -3.31 -18.80 13.08
C TYR A 236 -2.04 -19.15 13.86
N ILE A 237 -1.35 -18.16 14.45
CA ILE A 237 -0.04 -18.36 15.10
C ILE A 237 -0.05 -18.10 16.60
N ALA A 238 -1.18 -17.65 17.10
CA ALA A 238 -1.45 -17.51 18.54
C ALA A 238 -1.40 -18.87 19.26
#